data_58459a528a48db69ed540f462dc25020
#
_entry.id   58459a528a48db69ed540f462dc25020
#
_cell.length_a   1.000
_cell.length_b   1.000
_cell.length_c   1.000
_cell.angle_alpha   90.00
_cell.angle_beta   90.00
_cell.angle_gamma   90.00
#
_symmetry.space_group_name_H-M   'P 1'
#
loop_
_entity.id
_entity.type
_entity.pdbx_description
1 polymer ?
#
loop_
_entity_poly.entity_id
_entity_poly.type
_entity_poly.pdbx_seq_one_letter_code
_entity_poly.pdbx_strand_id
1 'polypeptide(L)'
;MEIKIRQKPQRSTGKTSLVLEYYYGYTRDDEGRIKHRRKFETLEYYLYTDPKNKLERDHNKVNLEMAEKVKAKRLLAEQNEQYGFAVKYKIRTNLVEYIKGLIEQRKESPGNWGNWDSALKHLVAYAGTNTTFEMVDKKFVEGFKTYLAKQAKTKSNTALSTNSQSSYFLKLKAALNQAVEDGIIPHSPAMSVKPAHVEDVHREYLTFDELQRLAKTECPYPVLKDAFLFSCLTGMRWSDINKLTWAEVQEFDGGTRIVFRQKKTKGLEYLDITGQAVRYMGQRGKADERVFAGLKYSAWHNLALREWCLKAGITKHITFHCGRHYPNSFPLKTNDLQRIVS
;
A
#
# COMPACT_ATOMS: atom_id res chain seq x y z
N MET A 1 7.77 -23.30 -34.86
CA MET A 1 6.66 -22.65 -34.16
C MET A 1 6.44 -21.25 -34.71
N GLU A 2 5.20 -20.77 -34.78
CA GLU A 2 4.87 -19.43 -35.27
C GLU A 2 3.98 -18.73 -34.24
N ILE A 3 4.24 -17.42 -33.93
CA ILE A 3 3.40 -16.63 -33.07
C ILE A 3 2.76 -15.50 -33.87
N LYS A 4 1.43 -15.42 -33.82
CA LYS A 4 0.63 -14.38 -34.52
C LYS A 4 -0.17 -13.58 -33.53
N ILE A 5 -0.31 -12.26 -33.75
CA ILE A 5 -1.26 -11.43 -33.04
C ILE A 5 -2.61 -11.57 -33.71
N ARG A 6 -3.62 -11.97 -32.95
CA ARG A 6 -5.02 -12.02 -33.36
C ARG A 6 -5.81 -10.92 -32.70
N GLN A 7 -6.70 -10.31 -33.45
CA GLN A 7 -7.65 -9.33 -32.95
C GLN A 7 -9.01 -10.00 -32.75
N LYS A 8 -9.54 -9.95 -31.53
CA LYS A 8 -10.79 -10.60 -31.15
C LYS A 8 -11.80 -9.55 -30.69
N PRO A 9 -12.75 -9.13 -31.55
CA PRO A 9 -13.75 -8.13 -31.21
C PRO A 9 -14.64 -8.59 -30.06
N GLN A 10 -14.89 -7.68 -29.09
CA GLN A 10 -15.85 -7.88 -28.01
C GLN A 10 -17.12 -7.12 -28.33
N ARG A 11 -18.19 -7.84 -28.69
CA ARG A 11 -19.46 -7.26 -29.18
C ARG A 11 -20.13 -6.30 -28.17
N SER A 12 -19.92 -6.48 -26.87
CA SER A 12 -20.57 -5.70 -25.80
C SER A 12 -19.87 -4.41 -25.42
N THR A 13 -18.57 -4.23 -25.79
CA THR A 13 -17.74 -3.14 -25.22
C THR A 13 -17.21 -2.15 -26.25
N GLY A 14 -17.41 -2.40 -27.57
CA GLY A 14 -16.79 -1.62 -28.64
C GLY A 14 -15.26 -1.71 -28.66
N LYS A 15 -14.69 -2.72 -27.99
CA LYS A 15 -13.25 -2.96 -27.87
C LYS A 15 -12.88 -4.27 -28.56
N THR A 16 -11.64 -4.35 -29.03
CA THR A 16 -11.05 -5.54 -29.65
C THR A 16 -9.87 -5.98 -28.77
N SER A 17 -9.95 -7.18 -28.20
CA SER A 17 -8.84 -7.76 -27.45
C SER A 17 -7.73 -8.24 -28.36
N LEU A 18 -6.49 -8.06 -27.93
CA LEU A 18 -5.30 -8.59 -28.59
C LEU A 18 -4.94 -9.95 -27.97
N VAL A 19 -4.73 -10.95 -28.83
CA VAL A 19 -4.45 -12.33 -28.41
C VAL A 19 -3.25 -12.85 -29.21
N LEU A 20 -2.26 -13.43 -28.52
CA LEU A 20 -1.19 -14.18 -29.16
C LEU A 20 -1.68 -15.60 -29.44
N GLU A 21 -1.60 -16.01 -30.68
CA GLU A 21 -1.81 -17.39 -31.15
C GLU A 21 -0.46 -18.05 -31.37
N TYR A 22 -0.19 -19.09 -30.59
CA TYR A 22 0.98 -19.96 -30.73
C TYR A 22 0.59 -21.15 -31.58
N TYR A 23 1.23 -21.34 -32.74
CA TYR A 23 1.01 -22.48 -33.61
C TYR A 23 2.20 -23.43 -33.56
N TYR A 24 1.99 -24.63 -33.02
CA TYR A 24 3.01 -25.67 -32.82
C TYR A 24 3.00 -26.74 -33.93
N GLY A 25 2.31 -26.49 -35.05
CA GLY A 25 2.16 -27.47 -36.09
C GLY A 25 0.87 -28.29 -35.98
N TYR A 26 0.86 -29.45 -36.61
CA TYR A 26 -0.29 -30.36 -36.59
C TYR A 26 0.14 -31.80 -36.29
N THR A 27 -0.78 -32.57 -35.76
CA THR A 27 -0.70 -34.05 -35.65
C THR A 27 -1.82 -34.66 -36.45
N ARG A 28 -1.65 -35.92 -36.88
CA ARG A 28 -2.75 -36.72 -37.47
C ARG A 28 -3.26 -37.67 -36.39
N ASP A 29 -4.58 -37.80 -36.28
CA ASP A 29 -5.19 -38.83 -35.44
C ASP A 29 -5.17 -40.20 -36.13
N ASP A 30 -5.64 -41.22 -35.44
CA ASP A 30 -5.68 -42.61 -35.93
C ASP A 30 -6.59 -42.78 -37.19
N GLU A 31 -7.45 -41.80 -37.46
CA GLU A 31 -8.32 -41.74 -38.62
C GLU A 31 -7.75 -40.86 -39.74
N GLY A 32 -6.50 -40.40 -39.61
CA GLY A 32 -5.79 -39.56 -40.59
C GLY A 32 -6.21 -38.09 -40.63
N ARG A 33 -7.07 -37.62 -39.71
CA ARG A 33 -7.54 -36.24 -39.67
C ARG A 33 -6.46 -35.34 -39.08
N ILE A 34 -6.32 -34.16 -39.66
CA ILE A 34 -5.33 -33.14 -39.18
C ILE A 34 -5.87 -32.42 -37.95
N LYS A 35 -5.14 -32.52 -36.86
CA LYS A 35 -5.40 -31.79 -35.61
C LYS A 35 -4.32 -30.75 -35.39
N HIS A 36 -4.67 -29.45 -35.50
CA HIS A 36 -3.75 -28.35 -35.27
C HIS A 36 -3.51 -28.13 -33.79
N ARG A 37 -2.24 -28.02 -33.40
CA ARG A 37 -1.82 -27.70 -32.01
C ARG A 37 -1.66 -26.20 -31.87
N ARG A 38 -2.59 -25.57 -31.18
CA ARG A 38 -2.63 -24.13 -30.95
C ARG A 38 -2.79 -23.83 -29.47
N LYS A 39 -2.12 -22.74 -28.99
CA LYS A 39 -2.31 -22.15 -27.69
C LYS A 39 -2.63 -20.68 -27.85
N PHE A 40 -3.47 -20.12 -26.99
CA PHE A 40 -3.85 -18.72 -27.05
C PHE A 40 -3.50 -18.04 -25.72
N GLU A 41 -2.90 -16.86 -25.79
CA GLU A 41 -2.60 -15.99 -24.65
C GLU A 41 -3.26 -14.64 -24.91
N THR A 42 -4.26 -14.26 -24.09
CA THR A 42 -4.91 -12.96 -24.18
C THR A 42 -4.02 -11.92 -23.52
N LEU A 43 -3.70 -10.84 -24.24
CA LEU A 43 -2.95 -9.70 -23.72
C LEU A 43 -3.90 -8.76 -22.95
N GLU A 44 -3.35 -8.03 -21.99
CA GLU A 44 -4.10 -7.00 -21.25
C GLU A 44 -4.37 -5.73 -22.09
N TYR A 45 -3.85 -5.70 -23.33
CA TYR A 45 -4.02 -4.60 -24.28
C TYR A 45 -5.28 -4.80 -25.13
N TYR A 46 -5.97 -3.69 -25.38
CA TYR A 46 -7.15 -3.67 -26.27
C TYR A 46 -7.04 -2.54 -27.30
N LEU A 47 -7.82 -2.66 -28.37
CA LEU A 47 -8.01 -1.63 -29.37
C LEU A 47 -9.45 -1.12 -29.32
N TYR A 48 -9.68 0.14 -29.62
CA TYR A 48 -11.01 0.63 -29.97
C TYR A 48 -11.36 0.06 -31.36
N THR A 49 -12.50 -0.64 -31.48
CA THR A 49 -12.90 -1.31 -32.74
C THR A 49 -13.20 -0.29 -33.84
N ASP A 50 -13.77 0.87 -33.45
CA ASP A 50 -14.07 2.00 -34.34
C ASP A 50 -13.58 3.29 -33.67
N PRO A 51 -12.29 3.67 -33.86
CA PRO A 51 -11.72 4.84 -33.18
C PRO A 51 -12.24 6.14 -33.80
N LYS A 52 -12.99 6.91 -33.00
CA LYS A 52 -13.70 8.13 -33.42
C LYS A 52 -12.85 9.39 -33.38
N ASN A 53 -11.79 9.42 -32.58
CA ASN A 53 -10.94 10.58 -32.37
C ASN A 53 -9.45 10.25 -32.48
N LYS A 54 -8.61 11.29 -32.45
CA LYS A 54 -7.15 11.13 -32.53
C LYS A 54 -6.58 10.34 -31.34
N LEU A 55 -7.08 10.57 -30.13
CA LEU A 55 -6.62 9.89 -28.92
C LEU A 55 -6.83 8.38 -29.00
N GLU A 56 -7.99 7.94 -29.51
CA GLU A 56 -8.29 6.51 -29.69
C GLU A 56 -7.42 5.86 -30.76
N ARG A 57 -7.11 6.60 -31.83
CA ARG A 57 -6.17 6.13 -32.87
C ARG A 57 -4.76 6.02 -32.33
N ASP A 58 -4.30 7.00 -31.58
CA ASP A 58 -2.97 6.99 -30.96
C ASP A 58 -2.86 5.86 -29.91
N HIS A 59 -3.91 5.64 -29.11
CA HIS A 59 -4.02 4.51 -28.19
C HIS A 59 -3.89 3.16 -28.92
N ASN A 60 -4.62 2.98 -30.04
CA ASN A 60 -4.56 1.76 -30.84
C ASN A 60 -3.15 1.52 -31.38
N LYS A 61 -2.49 2.57 -31.87
CA LYS A 61 -1.10 2.49 -32.36
C LYS A 61 -0.14 2.03 -31.27
N VAL A 62 -0.18 2.68 -30.10
CA VAL A 62 0.68 2.34 -28.95
C VAL A 62 0.45 0.90 -28.50
N ASN A 63 -0.81 0.46 -28.39
CA ASN A 63 -1.12 -0.88 -27.93
C ASN A 63 -0.75 -1.96 -28.94
N LEU A 64 -0.82 -1.69 -30.26
CA LEU A 64 -0.31 -2.59 -31.28
C LEU A 64 1.22 -2.71 -31.22
N GLU A 65 1.94 -1.60 -31.04
CA GLU A 65 3.39 -1.60 -30.87
C GLU A 65 3.80 -2.39 -29.62
N MET A 66 3.06 -2.24 -28.52
CA MET A 66 3.31 -3.01 -27.30
C MET A 66 3.04 -4.50 -27.50
N ALA A 67 1.97 -4.87 -28.21
CA ALA A 67 1.67 -6.26 -28.54
C ALA A 67 2.77 -6.90 -29.41
N GLU A 68 3.32 -6.17 -30.40
CA GLU A 68 4.46 -6.64 -31.19
C GLU A 68 5.73 -6.84 -30.34
N LYS A 69 6.02 -5.93 -29.39
CA LYS A 69 7.14 -6.11 -28.45
C LYS A 69 6.95 -7.34 -27.56
N VAL A 70 5.73 -7.58 -27.07
CA VAL A 70 5.41 -8.79 -26.29
C VAL A 70 5.58 -10.04 -27.14
N LYS A 71 5.07 -10.05 -28.39
CA LYS A 71 5.25 -11.15 -29.36
C LYS A 71 6.73 -11.45 -29.60
N ALA A 72 7.54 -10.41 -29.85
CA ALA A 72 8.98 -10.57 -30.06
C ALA A 72 9.67 -11.18 -28.83
N LYS A 73 9.33 -10.72 -27.62
CA LYS A 73 9.85 -11.29 -26.37
C LYS A 73 9.46 -12.76 -26.20
N ARG A 74 8.21 -13.13 -26.53
CA ARG A 74 7.73 -14.51 -26.45
C ARG A 74 8.41 -15.41 -27.49
N LEU A 75 8.59 -14.91 -28.72
CA LEU A 75 9.28 -15.64 -29.76
C LEU A 75 10.74 -15.95 -29.37
N LEU A 76 11.43 -14.95 -28.78
CA LEU A 76 12.81 -15.13 -28.32
C LEU A 76 12.88 -16.14 -27.15
N ALA A 77 11.91 -16.11 -26.22
CA ALA A 77 11.86 -17.06 -25.10
C ALA A 77 11.67 -18.51 -25.61
N GLU A 78 10.75 -18.73 -26.55
CA GLU A 78 10.48 -20.04 -27.13
C GLU A 78 11.67 -20.54 -27.99
N GLN A 79 12.33 -19.65 -28.73
CA GLN A 79 13.56 -20.00 -29.47
C GLN A 79 14.68 -20.38 -28.52
N ASN A 80 14.87 -19.65 -27.43
CA ASN A 80 15.86 -19.97 -26.39
C ASN A 80 15.59 -21.35 -25.75
N GLU A 81 14.32 -21.70 -25.54
CA GLU A 81 13.93 -23.02 -25.03
C GLU A 81 14.21 -24.12 -26.08
N GLN A 82 13.87 -23.88 -27.36
CA GLN A 82 14.06 -24.83 -28.45
C GLN A 82 15.54 -25.11 -28.78
N TYR A 83 16.42 -24.10 -28.68
CA TYR A 83 17.86 -24.23 -29.01
C TYR A 83 18.74 -24.45 -27.78
N GLY A 84 18.15 -24.71 -26.62
CA GLY A 84 18.92 -24.98 -25.40
C GLY A 84 19.69 -23.78 -24.84
N PHE A 85 19.42 -22.57 -25.34
CA PHE A 85 19.83 -21.32 -24.71
C PHE A 85 18.95 -21.06 -23.49
N ALA A 86 18.79 -22.08 -22.64
CA ALA A 86 18.06 -21.94 -21.40
C ALA A 86 18.70 -20.78 -20.62
N VAL A 87 17.93 -19.73 -20.39
CA VAL A 87 18.29 -18.72 -19.40
C VAL A 87 18.58 -19.51 -18.12
N LYS A 88 19.85 -19.60 -17.70
CA LYS A 88 20.22 -20.29 -16.47
C LYS A 88 19.70 -19.43 -15.31
N TYR A 89 18.45 -19.68 -14.94
CA TYR A 89 17.89 -19.07 -13.74
C TYR A 89 18.73 -19.42 -12.52
N LYS A 90 18.91 -18.45 -11.65
CA LYS A 90 19.72 -18.62 -10.43
C LYS A 90 18.86 -19.19 -9.29
N ILE A 91 18.05 -20.22 -9.56
CA ILE A 91 17.07 -20.80 -8.62
C ILE A 91 17.68 -21.31 -7.31
N ARG A 92 19.00 -21.59 -7.29
CA ARG A 92 19.73 -21.96 -6.07
C ARG A 92 20.12 -20.77 -5.20
N THR A 93 19.81 -19.54 -5.64
CA THR A 93 19.99 -18.34 -4.81
C THR A 93 19.16 -18.47 -3.52
N ASN A 94 19.74 -18.07 -2.39
CA ASN A 94 19.05 -18.07 -1.12
C ASN A 94 17.99 -16.97 -1.09
N LEU A 95 16.72 -17.34 -0.87
CA LEU A 95 15.57 -16.42 -0.82
C LEU A 95 15.68 -15.43 0.34
N VAL A 96 16.17 -15.90 1.52
CA VAL A 96 16.26 -15.06 2.72
C VAL A 96 17.32 -13.97 2.52
N GLU A 97 18.47 -14.30 1.97
CA GLU A 97 19.51 -13.32 1.66
C GLU A 97 19.08 -12.35 0.56
N TYR A 98 18.37 -12.84 -0.45
CA TYR A 98 17.80 -11.97 -1.47
C TYR A 98 16.82 -10.94 -0.89
N ILE A 99 15.89 -11.39 -0.02
CA ILE A 99 14.95 -10.49 0.64
C ILE A 99 15.66 -9.51 1.57
N LYS A 100 16.73 -9.91 2.26
CA LYS A 100 17.57 -8.99 3.04
C LYS A 100 18.13 -7.87 2.16
N GLY A 101 18.63 -8.20 0.98
CA GLY A 101 19.09 -7.21 0.00
C GLY A 101 17.99 -6.22 -0.41
N LEU A 102 16.77 -6.71 -0.63
CA LEU A 102 15.61 -5.86 -0.92
C LEU A 102 15.22 -4.95 0.26
N ILE A 103 15.40 -5.42 1.50
CA ILE A 103 15.14 -4.64 2.72
C ILE A 103 16.15 -3.50 2.86
N GLU A 104 17.43 -3.77 2.61
CA GLU A 104 18.48 -2.75 2.67
C GLU A 104 18.21 -1.57 1.73
N GLN A 105 17.72 -1.82 0.51
CA GLN A 105 17.34 -0.79 -0.46
C GLN A 105 16.18 0.09 0.00
N ARG A 106 15.46 -0.29 1.06
CA ARG A 106 14.26 0.39 1.58
C ARG A 106 14.46 1.14 2.89
N LYS A 107 15.70 1.30 3.34
CA LYS A 107 16.06 1.95 4.63
C LYS A 107 15.56 3.39 4.74
N GLU A 108 15.45 4.11 3.64
CA GLU A 108 14.94 5.48 3.64
C GLU A 108 13.46 5.61 4.06
N SER A 109 12.72 4.51 4.08
CA SER A 109 11.31 4.46 4.49
C SER A 109 11.13 3.56 5.72
N PRO A 110 11.32 4.06 6.96
CA PRO A 110 11.33 3.24 8.18
C PRO A 110 10.10 2.35 8.36
N GLY A 111 8.91 2.87 8.03
CA GLY A 111 7.66 2.10 8.13
C GLY A 111 7.58 0.95 7.12
N ASN A 112 8.04 1.18 5.89
CA ASN A 112 8.10 0.14 4.87
C ASN A 112 9.20 -0.88 5.20
N TRP A 113 10.38 -0.41 5.58
CA TRP A 113 11.49 -1.23 6.04
C TRP A 113 11.06 -2.17 7.18
N GLY A 114 10.45 -1.63 8.26
CA GLY A 114 10.01 -2.43 9.40
C GLY A 114 8.95 -3.49 9.05
N ASN A 115 8.11 -3.23 8.05
CA ASN A 115 7.12 -4.18 7.56
C ASN A 115 7.77 -5.33 6.77
N TRP A 116 8.79 -5.04 5.95
CA TRP A 116 9.57 -6.05 5.26
C TRP A 116 10.40 -6.90 6.22
N ASP A 117 11.04 -6.28 7.21
CA ASP A 117 11.81 -6.97 8.25
C ASP A 117 10.93 -7.93 9.07
N SER A 118 9.73 -7.48 9.44
CA SER A 118 8.76 -8.33 10.14
C SER A 118 8.31 -9.51 9.27
N ALA A 119 8.03 -9.28 7.99
CA ALA A 119 7.66 -10.35 7.06
C ALA A 119 8.80 -11.36 6.89
N LEU A 120 10.04 -10.90 6.80
CA LEU A 120 11.23 -11.77 6.71
C LEU A 120 11.39 -12.63 7.98
N LYS A 121 11.20 -12.06 9.17
CA LYS A 121 11.26 -12.82 10.43
C LYS A 121 10.25 -13.97 10.45
N HIS A 122 9.03 -13.72 9.98
CA HIS A 122 8.01 -14.76 9.86
C HIS A 122 8.36 -15.79 8.78
N LEU A 123 8.96 -15.38 7.66
CA LEU A 123 9.41 -16.30 6.63
C LEU A 123 10.53 -17.22 7.15
N VAL A 124 11.49 -16.65 7.86
CA VAL A 124 12.60 -17.44 8.49
C VAL A 124 12.04 -18.42 9.54
N ALA A 125 11.07 -17.99 10.35
CA ALA A 125 10.43 -18.88 11.33
C ALA A 125 9.63 -20.03 10.68
N TYR A 126 9.07 -19.79 9.48
CA TYR A 126 8.34 -20.80 8.71
C TYR A 126 9.25 -21.78 7.98
N ALA A 127 10.29 -21.31 7.31
CA ALA A 127 11.04 -22.08 6.31
C ALA A 127 12.54 -22.21 6.62
N GLY A 128 13.04 -21.50 7.62
CA GLY A 128 14.47 -21.46 7.94
C GLY A 128 15.28 -20.49 7.05
N THR A 129 16.55 -20.31 7.43
CA THR A 129 17.45 -19.34 6.77
C THR A 129 18.05 -19.85 5.46
N ASN A 130 18.05 -21.16 5.23
CA ASN A 130 18.68 -21.79 4.07
C ASN A 130 17.71 -22.04 2.90
N THR A 131 16.55 -21.41 2.92
CA THR A 131 15.54 -21.55 1.87
C THR A 131 16.05 -20.94 0.57
N THR A 132 16.07 -21.74 -0.52
CA THR A 132 16.40 -21.30 -1.88
C THR A 132 15.16 -21.12 -2.72
N PHE A 133 15.24 -20.36 -3.84
CA PHE A 133 14.11 -20.22 -4.75
C PHE A 133 13.64 -21.54 -5.37
N GLU A 134 14.52 -22.55 -5.50
CA GLU A 134 14.18 -23.89 -5.96
C GLU A 134 13.15 -24.58 -5.06
N MET A 135 13.16 -24.27 -3.75
CA MET A 135 12.24 -24.83 -2.77
C MET A 135 10.87 -24.12 -2.74
N VAL A 136 10.75 -22.98 -3.44
CA VAL A 136 9.58 -22.12 -3.38
C VAL A 136 8.63 -22.39 -4.54
N ASP A 137 7.77 -23.35 -4.34
CA ASP A 137 6.65 -23.65 -5.23
C ASP A 137 5.33 -23.01 -4.75
N LYS A 138 4.23 -23.26 -5.47
CA LYS A 138 2.90 -22.79 -5.07
C LYS A 138 2.49 -23.31 -3.70
N LYS A 139 2.81 -24.57 -3.39
CA LYS A 139 2.47 -25.21 -2.10
C LYS A 139 3.21 -24.55 -0.94
N PHE A 140 4.48 -24.17 -1.15
CA PHE A 140 5.25 -23.41 -0.17
C PHE A 140 4.57 -22.05 0.12
N VAL A 141 4.15 -21.32 -0.91
CA VAL A 141 3.48 -20.02 -0.77
C VAL A 141 2.14 -20.15 -0.04
N GLU A 142 1.34 -21.16 -0.35
CA GLU A 142 0.09 -21.49 0.36
C GLU A 142 0.35 -21.88 1.81
N GLY A 143 1.39 -22.66 2.05
CA GLY A 143 1.85 -23.04 3.39
C GLY A 143 2.27 -21.83 4.24
N PHE A 144 3.01 -20.90 3.67
CA PHE A 144 3.38 -19.64 4.36
C PHE A 144 2.14 -18.81 4.71
N LYS A 145 1.17 -18.69 3.80
CA LYS A 145 -0.11 -18.03 4.08
C LYS A 145 -0.83 -18.69 5.27
N THR A 146 -0.87 -20.03 5.31
CA THR A 146 -1.49 -20.80 6.40
C THR A 146 -0.74 -20.62 7.71
N TYR A 147 0.59 -20.61 7.68
CA TYR A 147 1.45 -20.31 8.83
C TYR A 147 1.13 -18.94 9.42
N LEU A 148 1.05 -17.89 8.58
CA LEU A 148 0.71 -16.54 9.03
C LEU A 148 -0.65 -16.47 9.72
N ALA A 149 -1.63 -17.25 9.26
CA ALA A 149 -2.97 -17.27 9.81
C ALA A 149 -3.09 -18.04 11.13
N LYS A 150 -2.37 -19.16 11.28
CA LYS A 150 -2.61 -20.13 12.38
C LYS A 150 -1.51 -20.19 13.42
N GLN A 151 -0.26 -19.89 13.04
CA GLN A 151 0.92 -20.15 13.91
C GLN A 151 1.70 -18.87 14.23
N ALA A 152 1.77 -17.93 13.30
CA ALA A 152 2.53 -16.70 13.49
C ALA A 152 1.94 -15.83 14.60
N LYS A 153 2.83 -15.30 15.43
CA LYS A 153 2.46 -14.46 16.58
C LYS A 153 3.19 -13.13 16.56
N THR A 154 2.58 -12.13 17.17
CA THR A 154 3.20 -10.83 17.45
C THR A 154 4.29 -10.96 18.52
N LYS A 155 5.06 -9.90 18.73
CA LYS A 155 6.04 -9.82 19.85
C LYS A 155 5.37 -10.03 21.21
N SER A 156 4.08 -9.68 21.35
CA SER A 156 3.28 -9.86 22.57
C SER A 156 2.60 -11.24 22.64
N ASN A 157 3.05 -12.21 21.82
CA ASN A 157 2.53 -13.58 21.76
C ASN A 157 1.04 -13.70 21.41
N THR A 158 0.45 -12.68 20.76
CA THR A 158 -0.92 -12.70 20.24
C THR A 158 -0.95 -13.10 18.76
N ALA A 159 -2.07 -13.63 18.27
CA ALA A 159 -2.26 -13.94 16.84
C ALA A 159 -2.11 -12.67 15.98
N LEU A 160 -1.63 -12.84 14.75
CA LEU A 160 -1.57 -11.74 13.79
C LEU A 160 -2.98 -11.35 13.34
N SER A 161 -3.23 -10.03 13.25
CA SER A 161 -4.44 -9.53 12.59
C SER A 161 -4.44 -9.91 11.11
N THR A 162 -5.63 -10.06 10.51
CA THR A 162 -5.83 -10.35 9.08
C THR A 162 -5.08 -9.37 8.18
N ASN A 163 -5.06 -8.10 8.55
CA ASN A 163 -4.33 -7.06 7.84
C ASN A 163 -2.81 -7.26 7.90
N SER A 164 -2.27 -7.70 9.05
CA SER A 164 -0.84 -8.02 9.19
C SER A 164 -0.48 -9.26 8.38
N GLN A 165 -1.32 -10.31 8.44
CA GLN A 165 -1.15 -11.53 7.63
C GLN A 165 -1.09 -11.19 6.14
N SER A 166 -2.06 -10.41 5.64
CA SER A 166 -2.11 -9.95 4.25
C SER A 166 -0.88 -9.12 3.88
N SER A 167 -0.49 -8.20 4.76
CA SER A 167 0.67 -7.34 4.52
C SER A 167 1.98 -8.13 4.40
N TYR A 168 2.23 -9.09 5.30
CA TYR A 168 3.45 -9.92 5.27
C TYR A 168 3.45 -10.88 4.08
N PHE A 169 2.31 -11.47 3.75
CA PHE A 169 2.16 -12.29 2.55
C PHE A 169 2.48 -11.50 1.28
N LEU A 170 1.97 -10.26 1.17
CA LEU A 170 2.24 -9.39 0.02
C LEU A 170 3.72 -9.01 -0.10
N LYS A 171 4.50 -8.99 1.00
CA LYS A 171 5.95 -8.78 0.92
C LYS A 171 6.66 -9.98 0.28
N LEU A 172 6.29 -11.20 0.63
CA LEU A 172 6.80 -12.39 -0.06
C LEU A 172 6.43 -12.36 -1.54
N LYS A 173 5.16 -12.09 -1.86
CA LYS A 173 4.70 -11.99 -3.26
C LYS A 173 5.48 -10.93 -4.06
N ALA A 174 5.72 -9.76 -3.47
CA ALA A 174 6.51 -8.70 -4.08
C ALA A 174 7.98 -9.11 -4.30
N ALA A 175 8.58 -9.82 -3.36
CA ALA A 175 9.94 -10.36 -3.50
C ALA A 175 10.04 -11.38 -4.64
N LEU A 176 9.06 -12.28 -4.74
CA LEU A 176 9.02 -13.29 -5.81
C LEU A 176 8.78 -12.65 -7.19
N ASN A 177 7.96 -11.61 -7.27
CA ASN A 177 7.77 -10.87 -8.52
C ASN A 177 9.07 -10.14 -8.93
N GLN A 178 9.76 -9.50 -7.98
CA GLN A 178 11.05 -8.86 -8.24
C GLN A 178 12.09 -9.88 -8.70
N ALA A 179 12.10 -11.07 -8.12
CA ALA A 179 13.02 -12.15 -8.54
C ALA A 179 12.77 -12.64 -9.98
N VAL A 180 11.54 -12.51 -10.49
CA VAL A 180 11.25 -12.75 -11.93
C VAL A 180 11.84 -11.63 -12.78
N GLU A 181 11.69 -10.38 -12.37
CA GLU A 181 12.26 -9.21 -13.07
C GLU A 181 13.80 -9.27 -13.09
N ASP A 182 14.41 -9.71 -11.99
CA ASP A 182 15.86 -9.87 -11.85
C ASP A 182 16.40 -11.14 -12.55
N GLY A 183 15.52 -11.95 -13.20
CA GLY A 183 15.91 -13.17 -13.91
C GLY A 183 16.40 -14.30 -13.01
N ILE A 184 16.00 -14.33 -11.74
CA ILE A 184 16.36 -15.38 -10.78
C ILE A 184 15.46 -16.60 -10.95
N ILE A 185 14.16 -16.36 -11.17
CA ILE A 185 13.14 -17.39 -11.40
C ILE A 185 12.34 -17.07 -12.68
N PRO A 186 11.84 -18.08 -13.40
CA PRO A 186 11.12 -17.87 -14.66
C PRO A 186 9.71 -17.29 -14.49
N HIS A 187 9.07 -17.61 -13.37
CA HIS A 187 7.72 -17.14 -13.03
C HIS A 187 7.54 -17.11 -11.52
N SER A 188 6.63 -16.27 -11.05
CA SER A 188 6.33 -16.17 -9.62
C SER A 188 5.37 -17.28 -9.17
N PRO A 189 5.78 -18.16 -8.23
CA PRO A 189 4.88 -19.19 -7.69
C PRO A 189 3.72 -18.61 -6.86
N ALA A 190 3.80 -17.33 -6.48
CA ALA A 190 2.74 -16.62 -5.79
C ALA A 190 1.67 -16.00 -6.71
N MET A 191 1.78 -16.16 -8.04
CA MET A 191 0.91 -15.49 -9.01
C MET A 191 -0.57 -15.79 -8.78
N SER A 192 -0.93 -17.07 -8.61
CA SER A 192 -2.31 -17.54 -8.42
C SER A 192 -2.78 -17.55 -6.96
N VAL A 193 -1.88 -17.26 -6.00
CA VAL A 193 -2.24 -17.30 -4.57
C VAL A 193 -2.71 -15.90 -4.13
N LYS A 194 -3.97 -15.85 -3.67
CA LYS A 194 -4.55 -14.62 -3.13
C LYS A 194 -4.13 -14.41 -1.68
N PRO A 195 -3.87 -13.15 -1.25
CA PRO A 195 -3.63 -12.84 0.16
C PRO A 195 -4.83 -13.18 1.04
N ALA A 196 -4.69 -13.10 2.35
CA ALA A 196 -5.83 -13.15 3.27
C ALA A 196 -6.78 -11.98 2.95
N HIS A 197 -8.08 -12.20 3.14
CA HIS A 197 -9.07 -11.14 2.97
C HIS A 197 -8.80 -10.06 4.02
N VAL A 198 -8.69 -8.82 3.57
CA VAL A 198 -8.53 -7.66 4.46
C VAL A 198 -9.91 -7.28 4.96
N GLU A 199 -10.10 -7.36 6.27
CA GLU A 199 -11.34 -6.92 6.89
C GLU A 199 -11.33 -5.40 7.05
N ASP A 200 -12.46 -4.77 6.73
CA ASP A 200 -12.67 -3.37 7.07
C ASP A 200 -12.79 -3.24 8.58
N VAL A 201 -11.78 -2.67 9.20
CA VAL A 201 -11.77 -2.42 10.64
C VAL A 201 -12.59 -1.17 10.92
N HIS A 202 -13.65 -1.31 11.73
CA HIS A 202 -14.36 -0.15 12.26
C HIS A 202 -13.37 0.72 13.04
N ARG A 203 -13.22 1.97 12.61
CA ARG A 203 -12.33 2.92 13.26
C ARG A 203 -13.11 3.72 14.27
N GLU A 204 -12.67 3.65 15.52
CA GLU A 204 -13.20 4.49 16.58
C GLU A 204 -12.90 5.96 16.31
N TYR A 205 -13.87 6.81 16.58
CA TYR A 205 -13.74 8.26 16.55
C TYR A 205 -14.50 8.88 17.69
N LEU A 206 -14.15 10.12 18.03
CA LEU A 206 -14.86 10.90 19.06
C LEU A 206 -16.10 11.54 18.46
N THR A 207 -17.20 11.52 19.21
CA THR A 207 -18.36 12.37 18.93
C THR A 207 -18.06 13.81 19.36
N PHE A 208 -18.91 14.76 18.97
CA PHE A 208 -18.75 16.17 19.39
C PHE A 208 -18.78 16.32 20.90
N ASP A 209 -19.76 15.69 21.56
CA ASP A 209 -19.89 15.75 23.03
C ASP A 209 -18.72 15.10 23.75
N GLU A 210 -18.19 14.00 23.22
CA GLU A 210 -16.97 13.36 23.73
C GLU A 210 -15.75 14.27 23.60
N LEU A 211 -15.62 14.96 22.46
CA LEU A 211 -14.54 15.91 22.24
C LEU A 211 -14.62 17.10 23.20
N GLN A 212 -15.82 17.62 23.43
CA GLN A 212 -16.03 18.70 24.41
C GLN A 212 -15.66 18.28 25.84
N ARG A 213 -16.13 17.09 26.28
CA ARG A 213 -15.77 16.56 27.60
C ARG A 213 -14.25 16.36 27.71
N LEU A 214 -13.64 15.81 26.68
CA LEU A 214 -12.20 15.60 26.63
C LEU A 214 -11.43 16.93 26.73
N ALA A 215 -11.85 17.96 26.00
CA ALA A 215 -11.22 19.28 26.03
C ALA A 215 -11.30 19.92 27.44
N LYS A 216 -12.41 19.73 28.16
CA LYS A 216 -12.60 20.23 29.54
C LYS A 216 -11.86 19.40 30.62
N THR A 217 -11.49 18.16 30.29
CA THR A 217 -10.78 17.28 31.21
C THR A 217 -9.29 17.62 31.24
N GLU A 218 -8.71 17.64 32.45
CA GLU A 218 -7.27 17.88 32.65
C GLU A 218 -6.44 16.72 32.09
N CYS A 219 -5.38 17.06 31.33
CA CYS A 219 -4.40 16.12 30.82
C CYS A 219 -3.03 16.39 31.41
N PRO A 220 -2.32 15.40 31.98
CA PRO A 220 -1.00 15.56 32.58
C PRO A 220 0.07 16.08 31.60
N TYR A 221 -0.18 15.96 30.30
CA TYR A 221 0.73 16.38 29.25
C TYR A 221 0.07 17.45 28.36
N PRO A 222 0.24 18.76 28.68
CA PRO A 222 -0.41 19.85 27.94
C PRO A 222 -0.14 19.79 26.43
N VAL A 223 1.10 19.57 26.03
CA VAL A 223 1.47 19.48 24.60
C VAL A 223 0.75 18.32 23.87
N LEU A 224 0.50 17.20 24.55
CA LEU A 224 -0.26 16.09 24.00
C LEU A 224 -1.74 16.46 23.82
N LYS A 225 -2.32 17.14 24.82
CA LYS A 225 -3.70 17.64 24.78
C LYS A 225 -3.88 18.58 23.59
N ASP A 226 -3.05 19.60 23.52
CA ASP A 226 -3.15 20.62 22.47
C ASP A 226 -2.95 20.03 21.06
N ALA A 227 -1.93 19.19 20.89
CA ALA A 227 -1.67 18.53 19.61
C ALA A 227 -2.81 17.57 19.21
N PHE A 228 -3.42 16.85 20.16
CA PHE A 228 -4.52 15.93 19.86
C PHE A 228 -5.79 16.69 19.48
N LEU A 229 -6.16 17.73 20.23
CA LEU A 229 -7.32 18.57 19.94
C LEU A 229 -7.12 19.33 18.61
N PHE A 230 -5.91 19.80 18.36
CA PHE A 230 -5.52 20.37 17.08
C PHE A 230 -5.69 19.35 15.93
N SER A 231 -5.30 18.07 16.12
CA SER A 231 -5.52 17.00 15.15
C SER A 231 -7.01 16.77 14.88
N CYS A 232 -7.86 16.82 15.90
CA CYS A 232 -9.32 16.69 15.77
C CYS A 232 -9.93 17.81 14.93
N LEU A 233 -9.43 19.04 15.12
CA LEU A 233 -9.97 20.22 14.42
C LEU A 233 -9.46 20.39 12.99
N THR A 234 -8.26 19.86 12.69
CA THR A 234 -7.57 20.08 11.42
C THR A 234 -7.48 18.85 10.53
N GLY A 235 -7.68 17.65 11.09
CA GLY A 235 -7.48 16.39 10.37
C GLY A 235 -6.01 16.08 10.06
N MET A 236 -5.07 16.86 10.57
CA MET A 236 -3.63 16.64 10.33
C MET A 236 -3.13 15.36 11.00
N ARG A 237 -2.19 14.67 10.33
CA ARG A 237 -1.58 13.45 10.89
C ARG A 237 -0.59 13.82 12.00
N TRP A 238 -0.45 12.92 12.98
CA TRP A 238 0.55 13.07 14.03
C TRP A 238 1.95 13.41 13.48
N SER A 239 2.36 12.74 12.40
CA SER A 239 3.68 12.96 11.79
C SER A 239 3.87 14.37 11.22
N ASP A 240 2.78 15.00 10.78
CA ASP A 240 2.79 16.33 10.21
C ASP A 240 2.70 17.38 11.32
N ILE A 241 1.87 17.14 12.35
CA ILE A 241 1.78 17.97 13.56
C ILE A 241 3.12 18.00 14.29
N ASN A 242 3.77 16.83 14.47
CA ASN A 242 5.02 16.73 15.20
C ASN A 242 6.19 17.50 14.54
N LYS A 243 6.17 17.66 13.23
CA LYS A 243 7.21 18.41 12.50
C LYS A 243 6.84 19.86 12.20
N LEU A 244 5.58 20.24 12.41
CA LEU A 244 5.05 21.56 12.07
C LEU A 244 5.87 22.67 12.75
N THR A 245 6.37 23.61 11.97
CA THR A 245 7.11 24.78 12.40
C THR A 245 6.30 26.05 12.23
N TRP A 246 6.68 27.10 12.93
CA TRP A 246 6.03 28.40 12.80
C TRP A 246 6.26 29.05 11.43
N ALA A 247 7.30 28.67 10.69
CA ALA A 247 7.49 29.10 9.30
C ALA A 247 6.39 28.60 8.35
N GLU A 248 5.77 27.45 8.66
CA GLU A 248 4.71 26.83 7.88
C GLU A 248 3.34 27.46 8.18
N VAL A 249 3.22 28.31 9.22
CA VAL A 249 1.98 28.98 9.64
C VAL A 249 1.97 30.42 9.09
N GLN A 250 1.01 30.69 8.23
CA GLN A 250 0.85 31.97 7.55
C GLN A 250 -0.47 32.63 7.98
N GLU A 251 -0.42 33.92 8.24
CA GLU A 251 -1.60 34.76 8.49
C GLU A 251 -1.95 35.52 7.20
N PHE A 252 -3.23 35.63 6.90
CA PHE A 252 -3.76 36.37 5.77
C PHE A 252 -5.08 37.06 6.15
N ASP A 253 -5.54 37.96 5.31
CA ASP A 253 -6.83 38.63 5.50
C ASP A 253 -7.96 37.61 5.47
N GLY A 254 -8.51 37.31 6.65
CA GLY A 254 -9.59 36.33 6.85
C GLY A 254 -9.21 35.08 7.62
N GLY A 255 -7.93 34.87 8.00
CA GLY A 255 -7.61 33.71 8.83
C GLY A 255 -6.14 33.27 8.87
N THR A 256 -5.97 32.04 9.27
CA THR A 256 -4.64 31.40 9.39
C THR A 256 -4.60 30.18 8.47
N ARG A 257 -3.53 30.06 7.71
CA ARG A 257 -3.26 28.94 6.81
C ARG A 257 -1.97 28.26 7.18
N ILE A 258 -1.98 26.92 7.13
CA ILE A 258 -0.76 26.13 7.23
C ILE A 258 -0.37 25.65 5.84
N VAL A 259 0.85 25.95 5.42
CA VAL A 259 1.42 25.51 4.15
C VAL A 259 2.55 24.53 4.46
N PHE A 260 2.29 23.25 4.27
CA PHE A 260 3.24 22.21 4.67
C PHE A 260 3.33 21.07 3.65
N ARG A 261 4.45 20.40 3.65
CA ARG A 261 4.63 19.19 2.83
C ARG A 261 4.38 17.95 3.67
N GLN A 262 3.38 17.15 3.29
CA GLN A 262 3.03 15.92 4.04
C GLN A 262 4.22 14.97 4.15
N LYS A 263 4.51 14.47 5.35
CA LYS A 263 5.62 13.52 5.58
C LYS A 263 5.42 12.20 4.84
N LYS A 264 4.19 11.69 4.80
CA LYS A 264 3.89 10.37 4.22
C LYS A 264 3.82 10.39 2.69
N THR A 265 3.11 11.36 2.11
CA THR A 265 2.81 11.42 0.67
C THR A 265 3.70 12.40 -0.11
N LYS A 266 4.49 13.21 0.61
CA LYS A 266 5.35 14.27 0.07
C LYS A 266 4.60 15.39 -0.69
N GLY A 267 3.27 15.36 -0.73
CA GLY A 267 2.44 16.40 -1.32
C GLY A 267 2.51 17.72 -0.54
N LEU A 268 2.45 18.84 -1.25
CA LEU A 268 2.27 20.16 -0.66
C LEU A 268 0.79 20.37 -0.35
N GLU A 269 0.49 20.79 0.86
CA GLU A 269 -0.87 21.01 1.35
C GLU A 269 -1.04 22.45 1.82
N TYR A 270 -2.20 23.01 1.52
CA TYR A 270 -2.66 24.31 1.98
C TYR A 270 -3.91 24.07 2.84
N LEU A 271 -3.80 24.32 4.14
CA LEU A 271 -4.86 24.03 5.09
C LEU A 271 -5.26 25.31 5.83
N ASP A 272 -6.44 25.81 5.54
CA ASP A 272 -7.03 26.89 6.32
C ASP A 272 -7.56 26.34 7.64
N ILE A 273 -7.18 26.97 8.74
CA ILE A 273 -7.53 26.53 10.09
C ILE A 273 -8.41 27.56 10.81
N THR A 274 -9.27 27.06 11.66
CA THR A 274 -10.16 27.89 12.45
C THR A 274 -9.42 28.60 13.59
N GLY A 275 -9.91 29.73 14.06
CA GLY A 275 -9.37 30.43 15.22
C GLY A 275 -9.30 29.55 16.48
N GLN A 276 -10.18 28.55 16.57
CA GLN A 276 -10.13 27.57 17.66
C GLN A 276 -8.92 26.64 17.53
N ALA A 277 -8.59 26.18 16.33
CA ALA A 277 -7.37 25.39 16.11
C ALA A 277 -6.11 26.21 16.42
N VAL A 278 -6.11 27.51 16.06
CA VAL A 278 -5.02 28.45 16.36
C VAL A 278 -4.77 28.52 17.87
N ARG A 279 -5.81 28.55 18.72
CA ARG A 279 -5.65 28.61 20.18
C ARG A 279 -4.84 27.43 20.73
N TYR A 280 -4.98 26.23 20.16
CA TYR A 280 -4.20 25.05 20.57
C TYR A 280 -2.75 25.06 20.08
N MET A 281 -2.38 25.99 19.23
CA MET A 281 -0.98 26.17 18.82
C MET A 281 -0.16 26.96 19.86
N GLY A 282 -0.85 27.67 20.76
CA GLY A 282 -0.20 28.50 21.77
C GLY A 282 0.36 29.81 21.20
N GLN A 283 1.32 30.39 21.90
CA GLN A 283 2.01 31.61 21.47
C GLN A 283 2.98 31.33 20.31
N ARG A 284 3.00 32.23 19.33
CA ARG A 284 3.90 32.13 18.20
C ARG A 284 5.37 32.22 18.61
N GLY A 285 6.11 31.19 18.29
CA GLY A 285 7.56 31.14 18.48
C GLY A 285 8.34 31.61 17.26
N LYS A 286 9.64 31.35 17.25
CA LYS A 286 10.51 31.63 16.09
C LYS A 286 10.13 30.74 14.91
N ALA A 287 10.43 31.20 13.69
CA ALA A 287 10.04 30.55 12.47
C ALA A 287 10.49 29.06 12.37
N ASP A 288 11.69 28.76 12.84
CA ASP A 288 12.29 27.41 12.81
C ASP A 288 11.86 26.53 14.00
N GLU A 289 11.21 27.09 15.01
CA GLU A 289 10.73 26.35 16.17
C GLU A 289 9.48 25.54 15.82
N ARG A 290 9.37 24.37 16.45
CA ARG A 290 8.16 23.52 16.28
C ARG A 290 7.00 24.11 17.08
N VAL A 291 5.82 24.14 16.47
CA VAL A 291 4.56 24.57 17.10
C VAL A 291 4.26 23.70 18.35
N PHE A 292 4.39 22.39 18.24
CA PHE A 292 4.19 21.45 19.33
C PHE A 292 5.54 20.92 19.84
N ALA A 293 6.36 21.81 20.39
CA ALA A 293 7.65 21.46 20.96
C ALA A 293 7.45 20.47 22.14
N GLY A 294 8.25 19.41 22.20
CA GLY A 294 8.11 18.36 23.22
C GLY A 294 7.13 17.24 22.90
N LEU A 295 6.33 17.33 21.84
CA LEU A 295 5.50 16.22 21.38
C LEU A 295 6.38 15.05 20.93
N LYS A 296 6.20 13.86 21.56
CA LYS A 296 6.99 12.65 21.27
C LYS A 296 6.05 11.48 20.95
N TYR A 297 6.45 10.63 20.01
CA TYR A 297 5.77 9.34 19.81
C TYR A 297 6.36 8.32 20.79
N SER A 298 5.59 7.96 21.79
CA SER A 298 6.04 7.02 22.82
C SER A 298 4.87 6.20 23.37
N ALA A 299 5.18 5.06 23.97
CA ALA A 299 4.20 4.24 24.67
C ALA A 299 3.53 5.03 25.81
N TRP A 300 4.28 5.89 26.48
CA TRP A 300 3.78 6.77 27.55
C TRP A 300 2.72 7.75 27.07
N HIS A 301 2.94 8.42 25.94
CA HIS A 301 1.93 9.33 25.40
C HIS A 301 0.66 8.60 24.91
N ASN A 302 0.81 7.38 24.38
CA ASN A 302 -0.36 6.57 24.04
C ASN A 302 -1.15 6.13 25.28
N LEU A 303 -0.45 5.77 26.37
CA LEU A 303 -1.07 5.45 27.64
C LEU A 303 -1.74 6.69 28.25
N ALA A 304 -1.04 7.83 28.28
CA ALA A 304 -1.59 9.09 28.78
C ALA A 304 -2.84 9.54 28.03
N LEU A 305 -2.86 9.39 26.70
CA LEU A 305 -4.06 9.68 25.90
C LEU A 305 -5.24 8.77 26.29
N ARG A 306 -4.98 7.48 26.50
CA ARG A 306 -6.00 6.53 26.95
C ARG A 306 -6.53 6.88 28.34
N GLU A 307 -5.66 7.18 29.31
CA GLU A 307 -6.03 7.58 30.66
C GLU A 307 -6.83 8.88 30.65
N TRP A 308 -6.43 9.86 29.84
CA TRP A 308 -7.15 11.10 29.67
C TRP A 308 -8.56 10.88 29.10
N CYS A 309 -8.70 10.01 28.09
CA CYS A 309 -10.02 9.61 27.57
C CYS A 309 -10.89 8.95 28.65
N LEU A 310 -10.33 8.05 29.46
CA LEU A 310 -11.06 7.39 30.55
C LEU A 310 -11.53 8.40 31.62
N LYS A 311 -10.67 9.37 32.00
CA LYS A 311 -11.04 10.47 32.91
C LYS A 311 -12.19 11.31 32.36
N ALA A 312 -12.29 11.48 31.05
CA ALA A 312 -13.37 12.18 30.36
C ALA A 312 -14.65 11.32 30.18
N GLY A 313 -14.67 10.09 30.73
CA GLY A 313 -15.77 9.14 30.59
C GLY A 313 -15.89 8.52 29.18
N ILE A 314 -14.77 8.44 28.45
CA ILE A 314 -14.70 7.86 27.10
C ILE A 314 -14.03 6.49 27.19
N THR A 315 -14.82 5.42 27.00
CA THR A 315 -14.37 4.02 27.09
C THR A 315 -13.85 3.45 25.76
N LYS A 316 -14.07 4.17 24.66
CA LYS A 316 -13.58 3.81 23.33
C LYS A 316 -12.05 3.73 23.30
N HIS A 317 -11.50 2.85 22.47
CA HIS A 317 -10.06 2.75 22.27
C HIS A 317 -9.57 3.88 21.35
N ILE A 318 -9.36 5.06 21.92
CA ILE A 318 -8.89 6.24 21.18
C ILE A 318 -7.36 6.23 21.10
N THR A 319 -6.85 6.33 19.90
CA THR A 319 -5.43 6.57 19.59
C THR A 319 -5.28 7.97 18.99
N PHE A 320 -4.05 8.51 18.94
CA PHE A 320 -3.83 9.82 18.32
C PHE A 320 -4.37 9.88 16.86
N HIS A 321 -4.32 8.77 16.15
CA HIS A 321 -4.85 8.70 14.79
C HIS A 321 -6.37 8.83 14.71
N CYS A 322 -7.10 8.46 15.76
CA CYS A 322 -8.55 8.62 15.83
C CYS A 322 -8.98 10.09 15.80
N GLY A 323 -8.16 11.01 16.31
CA GLY A 323 -8.40 12.45 16.21
C GLY A 323 -8.61 12.92 14.78
N ARG A 324 -7.86 12.36 13.82
CA ARG A 324 -8.01 12.70 12.40
C ARG A 324 -9.32 12.19 11.78
N HIS A 325 -9.93 11.15 12.35
CA HIS A 325 -11.20 10.57 11.88
C HIS A 325 -12.41 11.24 12.49
N TYR A 326 -12.23 12.30 13.26
CA TYR A 326 -13.32 13.17 13.66
C TYR A 326 -14.05 13.63 12.38
N PRO A 327 -15.37 13.46 12.28
CA PRO A 327 -16.08 13.68 11.03
C PRO A 327 -15.94 15.13 10.55
N ASN A 328 -14.97 15.41 9.70
CA ASN A 328 -14.90 16.65 8.92
C ASN A 328 -16.05 16.75 7.91
N SER A 329 -16.92 15.72 7.83
CA SER A 329 -18.12 15.66 6.97
C SER A 329 -19.33 16.43 7.54
N PHE A 330 -19.29 16.83 8.80
CA PHE A 330 -20.16 17.93 9.21
C PHE A 330 -19.42 19.22 8.89
N PRO A 331 -20.00 20.09 8.01
CA PRO A 331 -19.62 21.48 8.03
C PRO A 331 -19.96 21.96 9.45
N LEU A 332 -18.94 21.95 10.31
CA LEU A 332 -19.09 22.58 11.62
C LEU A 332 -19.47 24.01 11.30
N LYS A 333 -20.77 24.32 11.43
CA LYS A 333 -21.25 25.71 11.33
C LYS A 333 -20.39 26.48 12.31
N THR A 334 -19.95 27.65 11.92
CA THR A 334 -19.06 28.51 12.72
C THR A 334 -19.50 28.63 14.18
N ASN A 335 -20.80 28.46 14.47
CA ASN A 335 -21.40 28.44 15.78
C ASN A 335 -21.15 27.15 16.59
N ASP A 336 -20.94 25.99 15.97
CA ASP A 336 -20.71 24.73 16.71
C ASP A 336 -19.24 24.65 17.20
N LEU A 337 -18.32 25.27 16.47
CA LEU A 337 -16.91 25.36 16.84
C LEU A 337 -16.69 26.25 18.07
N GLN A 338 -17.50 27.30 18.27
CA GLN A 338 -17.40 28.17 19.42
C GLN A 338 -17.80 27.49 20.73
N ARG A 339 -18.62 26.42 20.68
CA ARG A 339 -19.11 25.67 21.83
C ARG A 339 -18.14 24.67 22.44
N ILE A 340 -16.99 24.39 21.82
CA ILE A 340 -16.01 23.41 22.37
C ILE A 340 -15.25 24.02 23.57
N VAL A 341 -15.21 25.35 23.74
CA VAL A 341 -14.39 26.05 24.74
C VAL A 341 -15.23 26.89 25.72
N SER A 342 -16.51 27.04 25.52
CA SER A 342 -17.43 27.57 26.53
C SER A 342 -17.90 26.41 27.44
#